data_9c0ad3de9e381905e5be070a3fc4a63d
#
_entry.id   9c0ad3de9e381905e5be070a3fc4a63d
#
_cell.length_a   1.000
_cell.length_b   1.000
_cell.length_c   1.000
_cell.angle_alpha   90.00
_cell.angle_beta   90.00
_cell.angle_gamma   90.00
#
_symmetry.space_group_name_H-M   'P 1'
#
loop_
_entity.id
_entity.type
_entity.pdbx_description
1 polymer ?
#
loop_
_entity_poly.entity_id
_entity_poly.type
_entity_poly.pdbx_seq_one_letter_code
_entity_poly.pdbx_strand_id
1 'polypeptide(L)'
;METTRYLDCLGSDYALLRSAAAAAALDDAVPSCPGWTVADLVTHVGHVYLHKVAVMRDGEWPDPWPPAELAAVAPLALLERGYRELTAEFAARRPIQTALTWYEPEQTVGFWIRRMAQETVVHRMDAQLARPAANTSAR
;
A
#
# COMPACT_ATOMS: atom_id res chain seq x y z
N MET A 1 12.86 -12.92 14.05
CA MET A 1 13.57 -12.53 12.85
C MET A 1 12.70 -11.70 12.10
N GLU A 2 11.78 -12.21 12.22
CA GLU A 2 10.91 -12.04 11.09
C GLU A 2 10.42 -10.62 10.99
N THR A 3 10.10 -10.01 12.14
CA THR A 3 9.59 -8.64 12.13
C THR A 3 10.57 -7.64 11.54
N THR A 4 11.82 -7.65 11.99
CA THR A 4 12.84 -6.74 11.45
C THR A 4 13.04 -6.95 9.96
N ARG A 5 13.05 -8.20 9.53
CA ARG A 5 13.23 -8.51 8.12
C ARG A 5 12.03 -8.04 7.28
N TYR A 6 10.81 -8.22 7.79
CA TYR A 6 9.63 -7.73 7.08
C TYR A 6 9.62 -6.21 6.99
N LEU A 7 10.04 -5.52 8.04
CA LEU A 7 10.13 -4.06 8.02
C LEU A 7 11.19 -3.59 7.01
N ASP A 8 12.32 -4.27 6.94
CA ASP A 8 13.36 -3.96 5.96
C ASP A 8 12.85 -4.18 4.53
N CYS A 9 12.16 -5.29 4.30
CA CYS A 9 11.57 -5.57 3.00
C CYS A 9 10.51 -4.54 2.63
N LEU A 10 9.66 -4.17 3.58
CA LEU A 10 8.65 -3.14 3.37
C LEU A 10 9.30 -1.84 2.89
N GLY A 11 10.35 -1.40 3.56
CA GLY A 11 11.05 -0.17 3.20
C GLY A 11 11.70 -0.24 1.83
N SER A 12 12.40 -1.35 1.55
CA SER A 12 13.08 -1.53 0.26
C SER A 12 12.10 -1.61 -0.90
N ASP A 13 11.03 -2.39 -0.72
CA ASP A 13 10.02 -2.56 -1.78
C ASP A 13 9.19 -1.29 -1.96
N TYR A 14 8.91 -0.57 -0.88
CA TYR A 14 8.22 0.71 -1.00
C TYR A 14 9.05 1.70 -1.84
N ALA A 15 10.36 1.79 -1.58
CA ALA A 15 11.23 2.69 -2.34
C ALA A 15 11.21 2.36 -3.84
N LEU A 16 11.21 1.06 -4.17
CA LEU A 16 11.13 0.62 -5.56
C LEU A 16 9.76 0.90 -6.18
N LEU A 17 8.70 0.67 -5.42
CA LEU A 17 7.33 0.97 -5.85
C LEU A 17 7.20 2.45 -6.18
N ARG A 18 7.62 3.30 -5.25
CA ARG A 18 7.53 4.75 -5.42
C ARG A 18 8.35 5.21 -6.62
N SER A 19 9.57 4.70 -6.77
CA SER A 19 10.43 5.05 -7.89
C SER A 19 9.81 4.67 -9.22
N ALA A 20 9.27 3.46 -9.31
CA ALA A 20 8.62 2.98 -10.54
C ALA A 20 7.40 3.85 -10.88
N ALA A 21 6.59 4.16 -9.88
CA ALA A 21 5.40 4.97 -10.09
C ALA A 21 5.75 6.41 -10.48
N ALA A 22 6.80 6.98 -9.87
CA ALA A 22 7.23 8.34 -10.19
C ALA A 22 7.84 8.44 -11.60
N ALA A 23 8.45 7.37 -12.07
CA ALA A 23 9.07 7.34 -13.41
C ALA A 23 8.02 7.08 -14.51
N ALA A 24 6.86 6.54 -14.17
CA ALA A 24 5.78 6.26 -15.11
C ALA A 24 4.85 7.46 -15.25
N ALA A 25 4.02 7.44 -16.28
CA ALA A 25 2.89 8.37 -16.36
C ALA A 25 1.73 7.79 -15.56
N LEU A 26 0.95 8.66 -14.90
CA LEU A 26 -0.17 8.20 -14.07
C LEU A 26 -1.22 7.43 -14.86
N ASP A 27 -1.33 7.68 -16.16
CA ASP A 27 -2.29 6.96 -17.01
C ASP A 27 -1.67 5.75 -17.71
N ASP A 28 -0.42 5.40 -17.42
CA ASP A 28 0.18 4.17 -17.93
C ASP A 28 -0.61 2.98 -17.42
N ALA A 29 -0.71 1.96 -18.28
CA ALA A 29 -1.42 0.73 -17.92
C ALA A 29 -0.57 -0.16 -17.02
N VAL A 30 -1.23 -0.88 -16.11
CA VAL A 30 -0.59 -1.89 -15.27
C VAL A 30 -1.07 -3.27 -15.77
N PRO A 31 -0.26 -3.94 -16.60
CA PRO A 31 -0.73 -5.18 -17.27
C PRO A 31 -1.17 -6.29 -16.33
N SER A 32 -0.51 -6.40 -15.17
CA SER A 32 -0.84 -7.42 -14.16
C SER A 32 -2.10 -7.10 -13.38
N CYS A 33 -2.65 -5.89 -13.51
CA CYS A 33 -3.90 -5.48 -12.88
C CYS A 33 -4.83 -4.95 -13.98
N PRO A 34 -5.51 -5.83 -14.72
CA PRO A 34 -6.31 -5.41 -15.87
C PRO A 34 -7.30 -4.29 -15.54
N GLY A 35 -7.30 -3.27 -16.39
CA GLY A 35 -8.15 -2.11 -16.19
C GLY A 35 -7.60 -1.04 -15.28
N TRP A 36 -6.47 -1.27 -14.64
CA TRP A 36 -5.85 -0.28 -13.75
C TRP A 36 -4.79 0.54 -14.48
N THR A 37 -4.73 1.81 -14.08
CA THR A 37 -3.60 2.68 -14.41
C THR A 37 -2.63 2.72 -13.23
N VAL A 38 -1.47 3.34 -13.44
CA VAL A 38 -0.52 3.60 -12.34
C VAL A 38 -1.20 4.43 -11.24
N ALA A 39 -2.02 5.41 -11.61
CA ALA A 39 -2.77 6.19 -10.62
C ALA A 39 -3.67 5.30 -9.76
N ASP A 40 -4.36 4.34 -10.37
CA ASP A 40 -5.22 3.41 -9.64
C ASP A 40 -4.43 2.55 -8.68
N LEU A 41 -3.30 2.02 -9.15
CA LEU A 41 -2.44 1.15 -8.35
C LEU A 41 -1.90 1.89 -7.13
N VAL A 42 -1.35 3.07 -7.34
CA VAL A 42 -0.74 3.89 -6.28
C VAL A 42 -1.80 4.33 -5.27
N THR A 43 -2.97 4.74 -5.75
CA THR A 43 -4.09 5.12 -4.88
C THR A 43 -4.52 3.92 -4.04
N HIS A 44 -4.61 2.74 -4.64
CA HIS A 44 -4.97 1.52 -3.91
C HIS A 44 -4.01 1.25 -2.76
N VAL A 45 -2.71 1.28 -3.04
CA VAL A 45 -1.71 0.99 -1.99
C VAL A 45 -1.78 2.04 -0.87
N GLY A 46 -1.92 3.31 -1.23
CA GLY A 46 -2.09 4.38 -0.24
C GLY A 46 -3.31 4.15 0.64
N HIS A 47 -4.43 3.78 0.04
CA HIS A 47 -5.65 3.43 0.78
C HIS A 47 -5.44 2.24 1.70
N VAL A 48 -4.77 1.19 1.20
CA VAL A 48 -4.50 -0.01 2.01
C VAL A 48 -3.67 0.33 3.24
N TYR A 49 -2.61 1.10 3.08
CA TYR A 49 -1.78 1.52 4.20
C TYR A 49 -2.59 2.31 5.23
N LEU A 50 -3.35 3.30 4.78
CA LEU A 50 -4.14 4.15 5.67
C LEU A 50 -5.27 3.38 6.34
N HIS A 51 -5.83 2.38 5.65
CA HIS A 51 -6.84 1.50 6.24
C HIS A 51 -6.27 0.76 7.45
N LYS A 52 -5.06 0.21 7.32
CA LYS A 52 -4.45 -0.53 8.44
C LYS A 52 -4.04 0.40 9.57
N VAL A 53 -3.65 1.62 9.25
CA VAL A 53 -3.42 2.65 10.27
C VAL A 53 -4.70 2.87 11.08
N ALA A 54 -5.83 3.04 10.41
CA ALA A 54 -7.11 3.25 11.10
C ALA A 54 -7.49 2.02 11.94
N VAL A 55 -7.31 0.81 11.40
CA VAL A 55 -7.59 -0.42 12.16
C VAL A 55 -6.76 -0.48 13.43
N MET A 56 -5.47 -0.18 13.35
CA MET A 56 -4.60 -0.24 14.53
C MET A 56 -4.91 0.85 15.54
N ARG A 57 -5.28 2.05 15.08
CA ARG A 57 -5.60 3.17 15.98
C ARG A 57 -6.94 2.99 16.66
N ASP A 58 -7.95 2.57 15.92
CA ASP A 58 -9.34 2.60 16.39
C ASP A 58 -9.81 1.25 16.93
N GLY A 59 -9.12 0.17 16.59
CA GLY A 59 -9.50 -1.17 17.06
C GLY A 59 -10.76 -1.71 16.41
N GLU A 60 -11.17 -1.14 15.27
CA GLU A 60 -12.34 -1.59 14.54
C GLU A 60 -12.14 -1.35 13.04
N TRP A 61 -12.94 -2.04 12.22
CA TRP A 61 -12.88 -1.85 10.77
C TRP A 61 -13.45 -0.49 10.40
N PRO A 62 -12.67 0.33 9.68
CA PRO A 62 -13.20 1.64 9.27
C PRO A 62 -14.33 1.48 8.24
N ASP A 63 -15.42 2.19 8.48
CA ASP A 63 -16.61 2.15 7.61
C ASP A 63 -17.35 3.48 7.72
N PRO A 64 -17.61 4.17 6.62
CA PRO A 64 -17.26 3.81 5.23
C PRO A 64 -15.78 3.96 4.93
N TRP A 65 -15.32 3.25 3.91
CA TRP A 65 -13.93 3.36 3.46
C TRP A 65 -13.87 3.47 1.95
N PRO A 66 -13.04 4.33 1.34
CA PRO A 66 -12.19 5.31 2.02
C PRO A 66 -12.97 6.55 2.47
N PRO A 67 -12.46 7.34 3.44
CA PRO A 67 -13.09 8.57 3.82
C PRO A 67 -13.07 9.57 2.67
N ALA A 68 -14.13 10.41 2.60
CA ALA A 68 -14.32 11.32 1.47
C ALA A 68 -13.16 12.29 1.25
N GLU A 69 -12.50 12.72 2.32
CA GLU A 69 -11.40 13.67 2.21
C GLU A 69 -10.19 13.11 1.49
N LEU A 70 -10.04 11.80 1.38
CA LEU A 70 -8.92 11.21 0.65
C LEU A 70 -9.08 11.36 -0.87
N ALA A 71 -10.29 11.60 -1.35
CA ALA A 71 -10.53 11.72 -2.79
C ALA A 71 -9.79 12.92 -3.41
N ALA A 72 -9.48 13.94 -2.61
CA ALA A 72 -8.78 15.12 -3.08
C ALA A 72 -7.26 14.99 -3.06
N VAL A 73 -6.73 13.88 -2.53
CA VAL A 73 -5.28 13.70 -2.40
C VAL A 73 -4.73 13.07 -3.68
N ALA A 74 -3.69 13.67 -4.24
CA ALA A 74 -3.05 13.17 -5.45
C ALA A 74 -2.45 11.76 -5.19
N PRO A 75 -2.42 10.88 -6.19
CA PRO A 75 -1.99 9.49 -5.99
C PRO A 75 -0.64 9.30 -5.30
N LEU A 76 0.42 9.96 -5.77
CA LEU A 76 1.74 9.80 -5.14
C LEU A 76 1.77 10.39 -3.75
N ALA A 77 1.10 11.52 -3.53
CA ALA A 77 1.01 12.11 -2.19
C ALA A 77 0.26 11.19 -1.23
N LEU A 78 -0.77 10.52 -1.72
CA LEU A 78 -1.53 9.55 -0.92
C LEU A 78 -0.67 8.35 -0.54
N LEU A 79 0.10 7.83 -1.49
CA LEU A 79 1.02 6.73 -1.24
C LEU A 79 2.06 7.12 -0.18
N GLU A 80 2.68 8.28 -0.33
CA GLU A 80 3.69 8.76 0.61
C GLU A 80 3.13 8.98 2.00
N ARG A 81 1.94 9.58 2.08
CA ARG A 81 1.26 9.78 3.36
C ARG A 81 0.94 8.46 4.03
N GLY A 82 0.39 7.51 3.25
CA GLY A 82 0.03 6.20 3.78
C GLY A 82 1.23 5.46 4.32
N TYR A 83 2.34 5.46 3.58
CA TYR A 83 3.56 4.79 4.01
C TYR A 83 4.13 5.45 5.28
N ARG A 84 4.17 6.78 5.33
CA ARG A 84 4.67 7.50 6.49
C ARG A 84 3.86 7.19 7.74
N GLU A 85 2.52 7.21 7.61
CA GLU A 85 1.65 6.93 8.75
C GLU A 85 1.72 5.46 9.16
N LEU A 86 1.80 4.54 8.21
CA LEU A 86 1.91 3.12 8.50
C LEU A 86 3.19 2.81 9.26
N THR A 87 4.32 3.31 8.80
CA THR A 87 5.60 3.04 9.45
C THR A 87 5.68 3.71 10.82
N ALA A 88 5.03 4.85 11.01
CA ALA A 88 4.95 5.49 12.31
C ALA A 88 4.15 4.63 13.29
N GLU A 89 3.03 4.01 12.85
CA GLU A 89 2.27 3.10 13.70
C GLU A 89 3.08 1.87 14.07
N PHE A 90 3.80 1.29 13.11
CA PHE A 90 4.64 0.12 13.39
C PHE A 90 5.76 0.46 14.37
N ALA A 91 6.35 1.66 14.27
CA ALA A 91 7.40 2.11 15.18
C ALA A 91 6.87 2.38 16.59
N ALA A 92 5.63 2.81 16.70
CA ALA A 92 5.01 3.14 17.99
C ALA A 92 4.46 1.92 18.73
N ARG A 93 4.41 0.76 18.08
CA ARG A 93 3.77 -0.44 18.62
C ARG A 93 4.74 -1.61 18.63
N ARG A 94 4.52 -2.52 19.57
CA ARG A 94 5.30 -3.75 19.61
C ARG A 94 4.62 -4.78 18.71
N PRO A 95 5.40 -5.63 18.01
CA PRO A 95 4.81 -6.65 17.13
C PRO A 95 3.82 -7.59 17.82
N ILE A 96 4.03 -7.90 19.10
CA ILE A 96 3.12 -8.79 19.84
C ILE A 96 1.87 -8.08 20.34
N GLN A 97 1.81 -6.75 20.22
CA GLN A 97 0.66 -5.99 20.68
C GLN A 97 -0.61 -6.43 19.94
N THR A 98 -1.70 -6.56 20.70
CA THR A 98 -2.98 -6.97 20.12
C THR A 98 -3.46 -5.96 19.08
N ALA A 99 -3.94 -6.46 17.96
CA ALA A 99 -4.55 -5.66 16.91
C ALA A 99 -5.63 -6.49 16.20
N LEU A 100 -6.69 -5.83 15.80
CA LEU A 100 -7.73 -6.47 15.01
C LEU A 100 -7.15 -6.88 13.65
N THR A 101 -7.39 -8.13 13.24
CA THR A 101 -7.02 -8.62 11.92
C THR A 101 -8.15 -9.50 11.38
N TRP A 102 -8.10 -9.82 10.09
CA TRP A 102 -9.06 -10.74 9.49
C TRP A 102 -8.68 -12.21 9.73
N TYR A 103 -7.53 -12.47 10.34
CA TYR A 103 -7.07 -13.84 10.60
C TYR A 103 -7.15 -14.13 12.09
N GLU A 104 -8.22 -14.80 12.49
CA GLU A 104 -8.51 -15.03 13.91
C GLU A 104 -7.34 -15.59 14.70
N PRO A 105 -6.54 -16.56 14.18
CA PRO A 105 -5.43 -17.11 14.96
C PRO A 105 -4.29 -16.14 15.23
N GLU A 106 -4.22 -15.00 14.53
CA GLU A 106 -3.15 -14.03 14.76
C GLU A 106 -3.71 -12.61 14.76
N GLN A 107 -4.04 -12.12 15.97
CA GLN A 107 -4.61 -10.78 16.18
C GLN A 107 -3.52 -9.87 16.75
N THR A 108 -2.49 -9.58 15.95
CA THR A 108 -1.34 -8.80 16.40
C THR A 108 -0.89 -7.78 15.36
N VAL A 109 -0.14 -6.78 15.82
CA VAL A 109 0.52 -5.81 14.93
C VAL A 109 1.48 -6.52 13.98
N GLY A 110 2.17 -7.58 14.45
CA GLY A 110 3.08 -8.36 13.60
C GLY A 110 2.41 -8.97 12.39
N PHE A 111 1.13 -9.34 12.51
CA PHE A 111 0.37 -9.80 11.35
C PHE A 111 0.34 -8.72 10.26
N TRP A 112 0.03 -7.47 10.66
CA TRP A 112 -0.04 -6.37 9.69
C TRP A 112 1.33 -6.02 9.12
N ILE A 113 2.39 -6.11 9.92
CA ILE A 113 3.75 -5.88 9.41
C ILE A 113 4.04 -6.84 8.26
N ARG A 114 3.77 -8.14 8.47
CA ARG A 114 3.99 -9.15 7.45
C ARG A 114 3.09 -8.90 6.23
N ARG A 115 1.81 -8.65 6.46
CA ARG A 115 0.85 -8.45 5.36
C ARG A 115 1.19 -7.21 4.54
N MET A 116 1.61 -6.13 5.17
CA MET A 116 1.95 -4.91 4.44
C MET A 116 3.26 -5.05 3.67
N ALA A 117 4.21 -5.83 4.18
CA ALA A 117 5.40 -6.17 3.42
C ALA A 117 5.03 -6.97 2.17
N GLN A 118 4.12 -7.94 2.29
CA GLN A 118 3.66 -8.76 1.16
C GLN A 118 2.87 -7.93 0.15
N GLU A 119 1.98 -7.08 0.62
CA GLU A 119 1.21 -6.18 -0.23
C GLU A 119 2.14 -5.28 -1.05
N THR A 120 3.17 -4.76 -0.40
CA THR A 120 4.09 -3.82 -1.04
C THR A 120 4.94 -4.50 -2.11
N VAL A 121 5.46 -5.71 -1.85
CA VAL A 121 6.27 -6.39 -2.87
C VAL A 121 5.44 -6.76 -4.10
N VAL A 122 4.20 -7.21 -3.90
CA VAL A 122 3.32 -7.55 -5.01
C VAL A 122 3.07 -6.33 -5.88
N HIS A 123 2.72 -5.20 -5.27
CA HIS A 123 2.41 -4.00 -6.04
C HIS A 123 3.66 -3.28 -6.56
N ARG A 124 4.81 -3.46 -5.91
CA ARG A 124 6.07 -3.01 -6.48
C ARG A 124 6.33 -3.70 -7.82
N MET A 125 6.11 -5.02 -7.88
CA MET A 125 6.28 -5.77 -9.12
C MET A 125 5.26 -5.29 -10.18
N ASP A 126 4.02 -5.06 -9.78
CA ASP A 126 3.00 -4.53 -10.68
C ASP A 126 3.41 -3.18 -11.28
N ALA A 127 3.92 -2.28 -10.44
CA ALA A 127 4.34 -0.95 -10.88
C ALA A 127 5.52 -1.02 -11.86
N GLN A 128 6.43 -1.96 -11.65
CA GLN A 128 7.60 -2.14 -12.51
C GLN A 128 7.22 -2.68 -13.89
N LEU A 129 6.04 -3.27 -14.03
CA LEU A 129 5.53 -3.74 -15.32
C LEU A 129 4.73 -2.67 -16.07
N ALA A 130 4.49 -1.51 -15.46
CA ALA A 130 3.69 -0.46 -16.07
C ALA A 130 4.30 0.00 -17.40
N ARG A 131 3.44 0.33 -18.34
CA ARG A 131 3.84 0.77 -19.66
C ARG A 131 2.73 1.64 -20.27
N PRO A 132 3.05 2.44 -21.27
CA PRO A 132 2.02 3.25 -21.91
C PRO A 132 0.82 2.40 -22.29
N ALA A 133 -0.39 2.93 -22.08
CA ALA A 133 -1.61 2.26 -22.44
C ALA A 133 -1.62 1.97 -23.93
N ALA A 134 -2.18 0.81 -24.30
CA ALA A 134 -2.27 0.46 -25.71
C ALA A 134 -3.04 1.54 -26.44
N ASN A 135 -2.42 2.12 -27.47
CA ASN A 135 -3.03 3.17 -28.25
C ASN A 135 -3.53 2.57 -29.55
N THR A 136 -4.80 2.18 -29.54
CA THR A 136 -5.41 1.56 -30.70
C THR A 136 -5.46 2.51 -31.91
N SER A 137 -5.46 3.80 -31.68
CA SER A 137 -5.49 4.77 -32.77
C SER A 137 -4.18 4.85 -33.54
N ALA A 138 -3.11 4.32 -32.97
CA ALA A 138 -1.80 4.31 -33.62
C ALA A 138 -1.67 3.22 -34.67
N ARG A 139 -2.66 2.38 -34.86
CA ARG A 139 -2.61 1.25 -35.79
C ARG A 139 -3.24 1.57 -37.11
#